data_13be617c728ba2f6ef06a33b2920fb89
#
_entry.id   13be617c728ba2f6ef06a33b2920fb89
#
_cell.length_a   1.000
_cell.length_b   1.000
_cell.length_c   1.000
_cell.angle_alpha   90.00
_cell.angle_beta   90.00
_cell.angle_gamma   90.00
#
_symmetry.space_group_name_H-M   'P 1'
#
loop_
_entity.id
_entity.type
_entity.pdbx_description
1 polymer ?
#
loop_
_entity_poly.entity_id
_entity_poly.type
_entity_poly.pdbx_seq_one_letter_code
_entity_poly.pdbx_strand_id
1 'polypeptide(L)'
;MTAPEVSATDVYTLGRDPGESARLRRQSEELRPDSAALIDRVGLGPGQSAIDIGCGPSGILELLAERVSPGGRVVGLDADPAHVAMAR
;
A
#
# COMPACT_ATOMS: atom_id res chain seq x y z
N MET A 1 11.25 -12.16 -4.00
CA MET A 1 10.14 -11.33 -3.51
C MET A 1 9.25 -10.93 -4.68
N THR A 2 7.97 -11.03 -4.48
CA THR A 2 7.00 -10.61 -5.50
C THR A 2 6.77 -9.11 -5.40
N ALA A 3 6.89 -8.40 -6.52
CA ALA A 3 6.60 -6.98 -6.54
C ALA A 3 5.09 -6.72 -6.34
N PRO A 4 4.72 -5.61 -5.71
CA PRO A 4 3.32 -5.24 -5.59
C PRO A 4 2.69 -4.99 -6.96
N GLU A 5 1.45 -5.41 -7.10
CA GLU A 5 0.62 -5.04 -8.24
C GLU A 5 -0.26 -3.87 -7.83
N VAL A 6 -0.27 -2.82 -8.64
CA VAL A 6 -1.02 -1.62 -8.35
C VAL A 6 -1.89 -1.25 -9.55
N SER A 7 -3.17 -1.02 -9.31
CA SER A 7 -4.12 -0.66 -10.36
C SER A 7 -4.91 0.58 -9.97
N ALA A 8 -5.13 1.46 -10.94
CA ALA A 8 -6.03 2.59 -10.78
C ALA A 8 -7.45 2.16 -11.13
N THR A 9 -8.43 2.63 -10.37
CA THR A 9 -9.83 2.40 -10.64
C THR A 9 -10.49 3.69 -11.13
N ASP A 10 -11.68 4.02 -10.67
CA ASP A 10 -12.41 5.19 -11.12
C ASP A 10 -11.72 6.51 -10.78
N VAL A 11 -12.14 7.55 -11.46
CA VAL A 11 -11.64 8.89 -11.24
C VAL A 11 -12.06 9.39 -9.87
N TYR A 12 -11.07 9.76 -9.09
CA TYR A 12 -11.26 10.37 -7.79
C TYR A 12 -10.15 11.40 -7.61
N THR A 13 -10.49 12.60 -7.22
CA THR A 13 -9.57 13.72 -7.34
C THR A 13 -8.99 14.26 -6.05
N LEU A 14 -9.44 13.79 -4.90
CA LEU A 14 -8.85 14.20 -3.64
C LEU A 14 -7.42 13.68 -3.54
N GLY A 15 -6.53 14.52 -3.05
CA GLY A 15 -5.16 14.12 -2.82
C GLY A 15 -4.23 14.25 -4.00
N ARG A 16 -4.62 14.97 -5.05
CA ARG A 16 -3.74 15.22 -6.19
C ARG A 16 -2.70 16.29 -5.94
N ASP A 17 -2.91 17.11 -4.94
CA ASP A 17 -1.97 18.13 -4.54
C ASP A 17 -0.67 17.47 -4.07
N PRO A 18 0.51 17.92 -4.55
CA PRO A 18 1.79 17.37 -4.07
C PRO A 18 1.97 17.46 -2.56
N GLY A 19 1.50 18.52 -1.93
CA GLY A 19 1.52 18.63 -0.47
C GLY A 19 0.67 17.59 0.20
N GLU A 20 -0.45 17.22 -0.40
CA GLU A 20 -1.32 16.18 0.12
C GLU A 20 -0.64 14.80 0.06
N SER A 21 0.05 14.50 -1.03
CA SER A 21 0.79 13.24 -1.16
C SER A 21 1.90 13.14 -0.11
N ALA A 22 2.62 14.22 0.14
CA ALA A 22 3.66 14.26 1.17
C ALA A 22 3.07 14.05 2.55
N ARG A 23 1.93 14.65 2.84
CA ARG A 23 1.23 14.50 4.10
C ARG A 23 0.78 13.06 4.32
N LEU A 24 0.21 12.44 3.30
CA LEU A 24 -0.24 11.05 3.36
C LEU A 24 0.94 10.10 3.60
N ARG A 25 2.08 10.37 2.97
CA ARG A 25 3.27 9.57 3.19
C ARG A 25 3.74 9.64 4.64
N ARG A 26 3.82 10.85 5.20
CA ARG A 26 4.22 11.03 6.59
C ARG A 26 3.25 10.33 7.54
N GLN A 27 1.96 10.42 7.28
CA GLN A 27 0.95 9.73 8.08
C GLN A 27 1.16 8.22 8.04
N SER A 28 1.42 7.67 6.87
CA SER A 28 1.69 6.23 6.73
C SER A 28 2.92 5.81 7.52
N GLU A 29 3.98 6.61 7.49
CA GLU A 29 5.20 6.32 8.23
C GLU A 29 4.96 6.35 9.74
N GLU A 30 4.20 7.33 10.22
CA GLU A 30 3.85 7.44 11.63
C GLU A 30 3.02 6.26 12.12
N LEU A 31 2.15 5.73 11.27
CA LEU A 31 1.27 4.64 11.62
C LEU A 31 1.87 3.25 11.34
N ARG A 32 3.06 3.20 10.74
CA ARG A 32 3.67 1.94 10.35
C ARG A 32 3.82 0.93 11.50
N PRO A 33 4.25 1.32 12.70
CA PRO A 33 4.34 0.37 13.80
C PRO A 33 2.99 -0.25 14.18
N ASP A 34 1.93 0.55 14.18
CA ASP A 34 0.59 0.07 14.49
C ASP A 34 0.08 -0.86 13.39
N SER A 35 0.34 -0.51 12.13
CA SER A 35 -0.02 -1.34 10.99
C SER A 35 0.72 -2.67 11.02
N ALA A 36 2.01 -2.66 11.34
CA ALA A 36 2.81 -3.87 11.47
C ALA A 36 2.25 -4.79 12.56
N ALA A 37 1.91 -4.22 13.71
CA ALA A 37 1.33 -4.99 14.81
C ALA A 37 0.00 -5.64 14.41
N LEU A 38 -0.84 -4.90 13.71
CA LEU A 38 -2.12 -5.43 13.23
C LEU A 38 -1.93 -6.58 12.25
N ILE A 39 -1.04 -6.41 11.28
CA ILE A 39 -0.74 -7.43 10.28
C ILE A 39 -0.19 -8.70 10.95
N ASP A 40 0.67 -8.54 11.93
CA ASP A 40 1.21 -9.68 12.68
C ASP A 40 0.11 -10.42 13.46
N ARG A 41 -0.86 -9.70 14.00
CA ARG A 41 -2.00 -10.32 14.69
C ARG A 41 -2.93 -11.06 13.73
N VAL A 42 -3.08 -10.59 12.51
CA VAL A 42 -3.85 -11.27 11.47
C VAL A 42 -3.13 -12.55 11.01
N GLY A 43 -1.81 -12.58 11.14
CA GLY A 43 -1.02 -13.75 10.78
C GLY A 43 -0.66 -13.81 9.31
N LEU A 44 -0.55 -12.66 8.64
CA LEU A 44 -0.10 -12.62 7.25
C LEU A 44 1.34 -13.08 7.16
N GLY A 45 1.60 -14.06 6.31
CA GLY A 45 2.94 -14.64 6.18
C GLY A 45 3.32 -15.04 4.77
N PRO A 46 4.51 -15.64 4.62
CA PRO A 46 5.06 -15.98 3.31
C PRO A 46 4.10 -16.81 2.45
N GLY A 47 4.06 -16.51 1.16
CA GLY A 47 3.24 -17.23 0.20
C GLY A 47 1.79 -16.80 0.14
N GLN A 48 1.33 -15.99 1.07
CA GLN A 48 -0.04 -15.50 1.08
C GLN A 48 -0.21 -14.29 0.17
N SER A 49 -1.47 -13.91 -0.06
CA SER A 49 -1.80 -12.76 -0.88
C SER A 49 -2.52 -11.70 -0.06
N ALA A 50 -2.30 -10.46 -0.40
CA ALA A 50 -2.96 -9.33 0.25
C ALA A 50 -3.40 -8.30 -0.78
N ILE A 51 -4.50 -7.62 -0.48
CA ILE A 51 -4.99 -6.51 -1.29
C ILE A 51 -5.19 -5.29 -0.39
N ASP A 52 -4.73 -4.15 -0.83
CA ASP A 52 -4.88 -2.88 -0.14
C ASP A 52 -5.73 -1.95 -0.99
N ILE A 53 -6.94 -1.68 -0.54
CA ILE A 53 -7.89 -0.83 -1.25
C ILE A 53 -7.71 0.61 -0.79
N GLY A 54 -7.49 1.53 -1.75
CA GLY A 54 -7.14 2.91 -1.42
C GLY A 54 -5.70 3.02 -0.95
N CYS A 55 -4.78 2.32 -1.62
CA CYS A 55 -3.41 2.18 -1.15
C CYS A 55 -2.64 3.50 -1.06
N GLY A 56 -3.03 4.52 -1.82
CA GLY A 56 -2.29 5.77 -1.86
C GLY A 56 -0.92 5.64 -2.54
N PRO A 57 -0.09 6.68 -2.44
CA PRO A 57 1.22 6.67 -3.12
C PRO A 57 2.26 5.79 -2.43
N SER A 58 2.13 5.52 -1.16
CA SER A 58 3.09 4.69 -0.42
C SER A 58 2.41 3.68 0.51
N GLY A 59 1.43 4.10 1.28
CA GLY A 59 0.64 3.22 2.12
C GLY A 59 1.43 2.15 2.86
N ILE A 60 0.86 0.98 2.99
CA ILE A 60 1.48 -0.17 3.65
C ILE A 60 1.89 -1.27 2.66
N LEU A 61 1.91 -0.97 1.35
CA LEU A 61 2.21 -1.98 0.33
C LEU A 61 3.57 -2.63 0.54
N GLU A 62 4.59 -1.84 0.88
CA GLU A 62 5.92 -2.35 1.14
C GLU A 62 5.93 -3.31 2.34
N LEU A 63 5.24 -2.94 3.40
CA LEU A 63 5.14 -3.78 4.59
C LEU A 63 4.42 -5.09 4.29
N LEU A 64 3.33 -5.02 3.52
CA LEU A 64 2.62 -6.22 3.09
C LEU A 64 3.52 -7.12 2.24
N ALA A 65 4.27 -6.54 1.31
CA ALA A 65 5.20 -7.28 0.46
C ALA A 65 6.27 -8.01 1.29
N GLU A 66 6.79 -7.36 2.31
CA GLU A 66 7.75 -7.98 3.22
C GLU A 66 7.15 -9.20 3.94
N ARG A 67 5.91 -9.08 4.39
CA ARG A 67 5.25 -10.15 5.16
C ARG A 67 4.89 -11.37 4.32
N VAL A 68 4.54 -11.17 3.04
CA VAL A 68 4.15 -12.28 2.17
C VAL A 68 5.33 -12.90 1.41
N SER A 69 6.48 -12.31 1.48
CA SER A 69 7.69 -12.84 0.82
C SER A 69 8.28 -14.01 1.61
N PRO A 70 8.88 -15.01 0.92
CA PRO A 70 8.84 -15.17 -0.53
C PRO A 70 7.54 -15.83 -1.01
N GLY A 71 7.25 -15.65 -2.29
CA GLY A 71 6.19 -16.39 -2.96
C GLY A 71 4.79 -15.80 -2.85
N GLY A 72 4.63 -14.72 -2.09
CA GLY A 72 3.33 -14.06 -1.96
C GLY A 72 3.11 -12.97 -2.98
N ARG A 73 1.93 -12.37 -2.92
CA ARG A 73 1.51 -11.35 -3.86
C ARG A 73 0.75 -10.25 -3.14
N VAL A 74 1.02 -9.00 -3.51
CA VAL A 74 0.30 -7.84 -2.99
C VAL A 74 -0.29 -7.06 -4.15
N VAL A 75 -1.56 -6.68 -4.02
CA VAL A 75 -2.24 -5.84 -4.99
C VAL A 75 -2.71 -4.59 -4.27
N GLY A 76 -2.32 -3.43 -4.79
CA GLY A 76 -2.81 -2.15 -4.32
C GLY A 76 -3.78 -1.56 -5.33
N LEU A 77 -4.87 -0.99 -4.85
CA LEU A 77 -5.87 -0.31 -5.67
C LEU A 77 -6.02 1.13 -5.20
N ASP A 78 -6.02 2.05 -6.14
CA ASP A 78 -6.26 3.45 -5.84
C ASP A 78 -6.95 4.11 -7.03
N ALA A 79 -7.89 5.00 -6.75
CA ALA A 79 -8.64 5.71 -7.79
C ALA A 79 -7.82 6.81 -8.45
N ASP A 80 -6.71 7.22 -7.85
CA ASP A 80 -5.85 8.27 -8.41
C ASP A 80 -4.67 7.65 -9.16
N PRO A 81 -4.62 7.82 -10.50
CA PRO A 81 -3.52 7.28 -11.29
C PRO A 81 -2.14 7.79 -10.88
N ALA A 82 -2.07 9.01 -10.35
CA ALA A 82 -0.81 9.55 -9.86
C ALA A 82 -0.31 8.76 -8.64
N HIS A 83 -1.21 8.38 -7.74
CA HIS A 83 -0.84 7.54 -6.60
C HIS A 83 -0.39 6.16 -7.04
N VAL A 84 -1.05 5.58 -8.03
CA VAL A 84 -0.64 4.30 -8.60
C VAL A 84 0.77 4.38 -9.17
N ALA A 85 1.06 5.43 -9.94
CA ALA A 85 2.39 5.63 -10.52
C ALA A 85 3.46 5.78 -9.44
N MET A 86 3.17 6.49 -8.36
CA MET A 86 4.10 6.69 -7.26
C MET A 86 4.34 5.43 -6.45
N ALA A 87 3.34 4.56 -6.35
CA ALA A 87 3.43 3.30 -5.59
C ALA A 87 4.20 2.21 -6.33
N ARG A 88 4.35 2.37 -7.62
CA ARG A 88 5.12 1.42 -8.43
C ARG A 88 6.60 1.66 -8.24
#